data_a6563e69d7e0ddffbb6bef7f80debffb
#
_entry.id   a6563e69d7e0ddffbb6bef7f80debffb
#
_cell.length_a   1.000
_cell.length_b   1.000
_cell.length_c   1.000
_cell.angle_alpha   90.00
_cell.angle_beta   90.00
_cell.angle_gamma   90.00
#
_symmetry.space_group_name_H-M   'P 1'
#
loop_
_entity.id
_entity.type
_entity.pdbx_description
1 polymer ?
#
loop_
_entity_poly.entity_id
_entity_poly.type
_entity_poly.pdbx_seq_one_letter_code
_entity_poly.pdbx_strand_id
1 'polypeptide(L)'
;MHNSKIKKKIITLIGPTACNKTSTAVHLIKKFPISIIGVDSVQIYKRFNIGSAKPPKEILEKYKHHLVDSTDPENIFSVKDFYDQAYRIVIQAHSNNRIPLLVGGTMMYFNALFKGINNIPEGNEAIREELQRELDNRGVDKLFNELKEIDPESAKTVKKNDKQRIMRALEVFKISGKKISDFKKEDTENIFEEFEFINLGIFPSDREILQARIRERIVEMINMGLIREAQEIIKLDNIAKNHPALNSINYKEAIQVINGELDANELEEKCAISTRQLVKRQLTWMRSFNFSKTFDINSAIEIEKYLEEQIF
;
A
#
# COMPACT_ATOMS: atom_id res chain seq x y z
N MET A 1 -11.23 -9.98 -39.78
CA MET A 1 -11.66 -8.76 -39.06
C MET A 1 -11.59 -9.07 -37.55
N HIS A 2 -10.55 -8.57 -36.87
CA HIS A 2 -10.47 -8.71 -35.42
C HIS A 2 -11.51 -7.79 -34.80
N ASN A 3 -12.59 -8.38 -34.29
CA ASN A 3 -13.50 -7.68 -33.38
C ASN A 3 -12.68 -7.37 -32.11
N SER A 4 -12.03 -6.22 -32.05
CA SER A 4 -11.43 -5.73 -30.81
C SER A 4 -12.59 -5.45 -29.84
N LYS A 5 -12.89 -6.40 -28.95
CA LYS A 5 -13.80 -6.16 -27.83
C LYS A 5 -13.35 -4.90 -27.13
N ILE A 6 -14.19 -3.88 -27.06
CA ILE A 6 -13.92 -2.65 -26.29
C ILE A 6 -13.62 -3.09 -24.85
N LYS A 7 -12.39 -2.85 -24.40
CA LYS A 7 -11.98 -3.19 -23.04
C LYS A 7 -12.76 -2.36 -22.03
N LYS A 8 -13.20 -2.99 -20.95
CA LYS A 8 -13.81 -2.29 -19.81
C LYS A 8 -12.75 -1.43 -19.12
N LYS A 9 -13.13 -0.23 -18.71
CA LYS A 9 -12.20 0.76 -18.15
C LYS A 9 -12.07 0.64 -16.64
N ILE A 10 -10.85 0.83 -16.13
CA ILE A 10 -10.52 0.99 -14.72
C ILE A 10 -9.85 2.34 -14.55
N ILE A 11 -10.31 3.15 -13.60
CA ILE A 11 -9.65 4.41 -13.24
C ILE A 11 -8.72 4.12 -12.05
N THR A 12 -7.50 4.66 -12.09
CA THR A 12 -6.62 4.71 -10.91
C THR A 12 -6.35 6.15 -10.51
N LEU A 13 -6.35 6.43 -9.22
CA LEU A 13 -5.96 7.73 -8.64
C LEU A 13 -4.80 7.49 -7.68
N ILE A 14 -3.59 7.71 -8.19
CA ILE A 14 -2.33 7.40 -7.54
C ILE A 14 -1.66 8.67 -7.07
N GLY A 15 -1.22 8.70 -5.83
CA GLY A 15 -0.51 9.87 -5.30
C GLY A 15 0.10 9.57 -3.94
N PRO A 16 1.04 10.39 -3.48
CA PRO A 16 1.61 10.25 -2.14
C PRO A 16 0.57 10.55 -1.05
N THR A 17 0.92 10.24 0.19
CA THR A 17 0.07 10.62 1.33
C THR A 17 -0.09 12.15 1.41
N ALA A 18 -1.14 12.64 2.07
CA ALA A 18 -1.49 14.05 2.21
C ALA A 18 -1.83 14.83 0.91
N CYS A 19 -2.12 14.12 -0.21
CA CYS A 19 -2.47 14.73 -1.51
C CYS A 19 -3.97 14.70 -1.83
N ASN A 20 -4.85 14.69 -0.84
CA ASN A 20 -6.31 14.79 -0.99
C ASN A 20 -6.98 13.74 -1.91
N LYS A 21 -6.36 12.56 -2.11
CA LYS A 21 -6.94 11.49 -2.94
C LYS A 21 -8.35 11.08 -2.50
N THR A 22 -8.56 10.92 -1.20
CA THR A 22 -9.85 10.51 -0.63
C THR A 22 -10.95 11.54 -0.91
N SER A 23 -10.67 12.83 -0.69
CA SER A 23 -11.65 13.89 -0.99
C SER A 23 -11.94 13.99 -2.47
N THR A 24 -10.94 13.80 -3.33
CA THR A 24 -11.12 13.70 -4.79
C THR A 24 -12.00 12.51 -5.15
N ALA A 25 -11.76 11.32 -4.58
CA ALA A 25 -12.60 10.15 -4.84
C ALA A 25 -14.06 10.36 -4.39
N VAL A 26 -14.26 11.00 -3.22
CA VAL A 26 -15.59 11.38 -2.73
C VAL A 26 -16.25 12.43 -3.62
N HIS A 27 -15.50 13.36 -4.19
CA HIS A 27 -16.02 14.30 -5.17
C HIS A 27 -16.51 13.58 -6.44
N LEU A 28 -15.70 12.67 -6.97
CA LEU A 28 -16.01 11.92 -8.20
C LEU A 28 -17.20 10.97 -8.06
N ILE A 29 -17.35 10.26 -6.93
CA ILE A 29 -18.49 9.34 -6.73
C ILE A 29 -19.86 10.07 -6.66
N LYS A 30 -19.85 11.36 -6.34
CA LYS A 30 -21.07 12.18 -6.36
C LYS A 30 -21.51 12.54 -7.77
N LYS A 31 -20.60 12.46 -8.74
CA LYS A 31 -20.81 12.87 -10.11
C LYS A 31 -21.00 11.71 -11.08
N PHE A 32 -20.26 10.62 -10.83
CA PHE A 32 -20.16 9.50 -11.76
C PHE A 32 -20.57 8.18 -11.11
N PRO A 33 -21.03 7.20 -11.87
CA PRO A 33 -21.34 5.86 -11.38
C PRO A 33 -20.05 5.05 -11.14
N ILE A 34 -19.26 5.42 -10.14
CA ILE A 34 -18.00 4.75 -9.81
C ILE A 34 -18.08 3.95 -8.52
N SER A 35 -17.26 2.90 -8.42
CA SER A 35 -17.04 2.12 -7.20
C SER A 35 -15.63 2.38 -6.70
N ILE A 36 -15.50 2.91 -5.48
CA ILE A 36 -14.19 3.22 -4.88
C ILE A 36 -13.57 1.95 -4.29
N ILE A 37 -12.32 1.69 -4.64
CA ILE A 37 -11.49 0.59 -4.11
C ILE A 37 -10.24 1.19 -3.49
N GLY A 38 -10.04 1.00 -2.20
CA GLY A 38 -8.88 1.46 -1.46
C GLY A 38 -7.62 0.67 -1.83
N VAL A 39 -6.53 1.38 -2.12
CA VAL A 39 -5.21 0.81 -2.43
C VAL A 39 -4.24 1.22 -1.34
N ASP A 40 -4.48 0.71 -0.12
CA ASP A 40 -3.69 1.04 1.06
C ASP A 40 -3.49 -0.20 1.94
N SER A 41 -2.24 -0.48 2.29
CA SER A 41 -1.85 -1.68 3.03
C SER A 41 -2.07 -1.59 4.55
N VAL A 42 -2.57 -0.46 5.05
CA VAL A 42 -2.88 -0.25 6.47
C VAL A 42 -4.37 0.03 6.67
N GLN A 43 -4.98 0.89 5.85
CA GLN A 43 -6.41 1.20 5.94
C GLN A 43 -7.32 -0.02 5.70
N ILE A 44 -6.79 -1.08 5.11
CA ILE A 44 -7.49 -2.37 4.93
C ILE A 44 -7.91 -2.99 6.27
N TYR A 45 -7.11 -2.79 7.33
CA TYR A 45 -7.34 -3.40 8.63
C TYR A 45 -8.36 -2.62 9.45
N LYS A 46 -9.29 -3.35 10.06
CA LYS A 46 -10.15 -2.81 11.12
C LYS A 46 -9.31 -2.31 12.28
N ARG A 47 -9.83 -1.32 13.03
CA ARG A 47 -9.18 -0.69 14.19
C ARG A 47 -7.95 0.16 13.91
N PHE A 48 -7.32 0.05 12.75
CA PHE A 48 -6.25 0.95 12.32
C PHE A 48 -6.86 2.19 11.67
N ASN A 49 -7.32 3.17 12.45
CA ASN A 49 -8.12 4.30 11.98
C ASN A 49 -7.32 5.59 11.92
N ILE A 50 -6.85 6.07 13.09
CA ILE A 50 -6.20 7.37 13.24
C ILE A 50 -4.85 7.35 12.53
N GLY A 51 -3.95 6.46 12.94
CA GLY A 51 -2.58 6.41 12.42
C GLY A 51 -2.48 6.08 10.93
N SER A 52 -3.50 5.42 10.36
CA SER A 52 -3.59 5.12 8.91
C SER A 52 -4.19 6.28 8.10
N ALA A 53 -4.70 7.32 8.73
CA ALA A 53 -5.53 8.36 8.11
C ALA A 53 -6.74 7.77 7.35
N LYS A 54 -7.38 6.77 7.90
CA LYS A 54 -8.59 6.16 7.32
C LYS A 54 -9.67 7.23 7.16
N PRO A 55 -10.48 7.19 6.09
CA PRO A 55 -11.61 8.12 5.96
C PRO A 55 -12.53 8.04 7.18
N PRO A 56 -13.10 9.16 7.65
CA PRO A 56 -14.06 9.17 8.75
C PRO A 56 -15.23 8.22 8.51
N LYS A 57 -15.80 7.68 9.59
CA LYS A 57 -16.87 6.69 9.56
C LYS A 57 -18.08 7.18 8.76
N GLU A 58 -18.45 8.44 8.89
CA GLU A 58 -19.56 9.07 8.17
C GLU A 58 -19.35 9.07 6.64
N ILE A 59 -18.08 9.18 6.21
CA ILE A 59 -17.71 9.09 4.80
C ILE A 59 -17.80 7.65 4.32
N LEU A 60 -17.30 6.68 5.10
CA LEU A 60 -17.34 5.25 4.75
C LEU A 60 -18.76 4.69 4.70
N GLU A 61 -19.65 5.13 5.60
CA GLU A 61 -21.06 4.76 5.62
C GLU A 61 -21.82 5.33 4.41
N LYS A 62 -21.54 6.58 4.05
CA LYS A 62 -22.21 7.24 2.93
C LYS A 62 -21.68 6.80 1.56
N TYR A 63 -20.39 6.55 1.45
CA TYR A 63 -19.71 6.18 0.21
C TYR A 63 -18.84 4.95 0.47
N LYS A 64 -19.33 3.80 0.04
CA LYS A 64 -18.61 2.54 0.23
C LYS A 64 -17.22 2.60 -0.41
N HIS A 65 -16.20 2.37 0.42
CA HIS A 65 -14.82 2.17 0.00
C HIS A 65 -14.49 0.69 0.17
N HIS A 66 -14.44 -0.05 -0.93
CA HIS A 66 -14.01 -1.44 -0.88
C HIS A 66 -12.55 -1.53 -0.46
N LEU A 67 -12.15 -2.61 0.21
CA LEU A 67 -10.81 -2.84 0.74
C LEU A 67 -10.32 -1.76 1.73
N VAL A 68 -11.26 -1.10 2.41
CA VAL A 68 -11.02 -0.26 3.57
C VAL A 68 -11.81 -0.86 4.72
N ASP A 69 -11.20 -0.97 5.91
CA ASP A 69 -11.86 -1.49 7.13
C ASP A 69 -12.48 -2.89 6.94
N SER A 70 -11.85 -3.75 6.15
CA SER A 70 -12.42 -5.02 5.69
C SER A 70 -11.73 -6.27 6.24
N THR A 71 -10.54 -6.15 6.80
CA THR A 71 -9.74 -7.27 7.32
C THR A 71 -9.50 -7.13 8.81
N ASP A 72 -9.70 -8.20 9.56
CA ASP A 72 -9.40 -8.21 10.99
C ASP A 72 -7.88 -8.21 11.22
N PRO A 73 -7.38 -7.50 12.27
CA PRO A 73 -5.95 -7.35 12.54
C PRO A 73 -5.19 -8.65 12.82
N GLU A 74 -5.91 -9.71 13.14
CA GLU A 74 -5.32 -11.03 13.36
C GLU A 74 -4.83 -11.68 12.06
N ASN A 75 -5.33 -11.23 10.91
CA ASN A 75 -5.00 -11.78 9.60
C ASN A 75 -4.01 -10.87 8.87
N ILE A 76 -2.92 -11.43 8.37
CA ILE A 76 -1.99 -10.69 7.52
C ILE A 76 -2.53 -10.64 6.10
N PHE A 77 -2.70 -9.42 5.57
CA PHE A 77 -3.19 -9.17 4.22
C PHE A 77 -2.03 -8.96 3.24
N SER A 78 -1.87 -9.89 2.33
CA SER A 78 -0.77 -9.90 1.37
C SER A 78 -1.09 -9.11 0.09
N VAL A 79 -0.07 -8.89 -0.77
CA VAL A 79 -0.27 -8.33 -2.11
C VAL A 79 -1.12 -9.25 -2.99
N LYS A 80 -1.06 -10.56 -2.77
CA LYS A 80 -1.88 -11.54 -3.50
C LYS A 80 -3.35 -11.41 -3.09
N ASP A 81 -3.64 -11.32 -1.80
CA ASP A 81 -5.00 -11.10 -1.31
C ASP A 81 -5.61 -9.82 -1.90
N PHE A 82 -4.81 -8.73 -1.90
CA PHE A 82 -5.22 -7.49 -2.56
C PHE A 82 -5.54 -7.69 -4.03
N TYR A 83 -4.65 -8.34 -4.77
CA TYR A 83 -4.78 -8.56 -6.21
C TYR A 83 -6.04 -9.35 -6.56
N ASP A 84 -6.27 -10.47 -5.87
CA ASP A 84 -7.40 -11.36 -6.08
C ASP A 84 -8.73 -10.68 -5.68
N GLN A 85 -8.74 -9.98 -4.55
CA GLN A 85 -9.96 -9.29 -4.10
C GLN A 85 -10.27 -8.06 -4.96
N ALA A 86 -9.25 -7.28 -5.35
CA ALA A 86 -9.44 -6.14 -6.24
C ALA A 86 -10.05 -6.59 -7.58
N TYR A 87 -9.58 -7.70 -8.15
CA TYR A 87 -10.15 -8.26 -9.38
C TYR A 87 -11.64 -8.60 -9.22
N ARG A 88 -12.01 -9.32 -8.17
CA ARG A 88 -13.40 -9.67 -7.89
C ARG A 88 -14.30 -8.44 -7.76
N ILE A 89 -13.80 -7.39 -7.08
CA ILE A 89 -14.55 -6.13 -6.90
C ILE A 89 -14.67 -5.39 -8.23
N VAL A 90 -13.63 -5.39 -9.06
CA VAL A 90 -13.66 -4.79 -10.40
C VAL A 90 -14.72 -5.46 -11.28
N ILE A 91 -14.76 -6.79 -11.31
CA ILE A 91 -15.79 -7.54 -12.05
C ILE A 91 -17.20 -7.20 -11.52
N GLN A 92 -17.39 -7.18 -10.20
CA GLN A 92 -18.64 -6.81 -9.56
C GLN A 92 -19.06 -5.36 -9.88
N ALA A 93 -18.13 -4.42 -9.88
CA ALA A 93 -18.42 -3.03 -10.24
C ALA A 93 -18.97 -2.94 -11.67
N HIS A 94 -18.29 -3.58 -12.62
CA HIS A 94 -18.74 -3.60 -14.01
C HIS A 94 -20.09 -4.32 -14.21
N SER A 95 -20.37 -5.39 -13.47
CA SER A 95 -21.69 -6.07 -13.54
C SER A 95 -22.83 -5.18 -13.02
N ASN A 96 -22.50 -4.21 -12.16
CA ASN A 96 -23.43 -3.21 -11.63
C ASN A 96 -23.40 -1.89 -12.43
N ASN A 97 -22.88 -1.89 -13.66
CA ASN A 97 -22.73 -0.71 -14.50
C ASN A 97 -21.99 0.45 -13.81
N ARG A 98 -21.00 0.13 -12.99
CA ARG A 98 -20.15 1.13 -12.32
C ARG A 98 -18.71 0.97 -12.80
N ILE A 99 -17.98 2.07 -12.86
CA ILE A 99 -16.56 2.07 -13.22
C ILE A 99 -15.72 1.97 -11.94
N PRO A 100 -14.81 1.00 -11.83
CA PRO A 100 -13.92 0.90 -10.68
C PRO A 100 -12.97 2.08 -10.63
N LEU A 101 -12.84 2.73 -9.45
CA LEU A 101 -11.85 3.76 -9.14
C LEU A 101 -10.93 3.24 -8.02
N LEU A 102 -9.72 2.87 -8.37
CA LEU A 102 -8.70 2.41 -7.42
C LEU A 102 -7.92 3.62 -6.90
N VAL A 103 -7.98 3.86 -5.59
CA VAL A 103 -7.45 5.07 -4.96
C VAL A 103 -6.45 4.72 -3.87
N GLY A 104 -5.22 5.23 -3.98
CA GLY A 104 -4.28 4.98 -2.89
C GLY A 104 -2.85 5.42 -3.10
N GLY A 105 -1.99 4.94 -2.21
CA GLY A 105 -0.57 5.25 -2.17
C GLY A 105 0.34 4.04 -1.97
N THR A 106 -0.21 2.81 -1.94
CA THR A 106 0.59 1.59 -1.82
C THR A 106 1.08 1.16 -3.21
N MET A 107 2.23 1.68 -3.60
CA MET A 107 2.78 1.53 -4.96
C MET A 107 3.02 0.08 -5.36
N MET A 108 3.34 -0.79 -4.40
CA MET A 108 3.49 -2.23 -4.66
C MET A 108 2.17 -2.86 -5.17
N TYR A 109 1.03 -2.43 -4.63
CA TYR A 109 -0.27 -2.91 -5.06
C TYR A 109 -0.60 -2.45 -6.49
N PHE A 110 -0.34 -1.17 -6.82
CA PHE A 110 -0.47 -0.69 -8.20
C PHE A 110 0.47 -1.41 -9.17
N ASN A 111 1.72 -1.66 -8.75
CA ASN A 111 2.64 -2.42 -9.60
C ASN A 111 2.15 -3.84 -9.87
N ALA A 112 1.53 -4.50 -8.87
CA ALA A 112 0.91 -5.80 -9.06
C ALA A 112 -0.26 -5.75 -10.06
N LEU A 113 -1.11 -4.73 -9.98
CA LEU A 113 -2.22 -4.53 -10.94
C LEU A 113 -1.72 -4.34 -12.37
N PHE A 114 -0.64 -3.59 -12.55
CA PHE A 114 -0.13 -3.25 -13.89
C PHE A 114 0.73 -4.37 -14.51
N LYS A 115 1.46 -5.12 -13.69
CA LYS A 115 2.43 -6.13 -14.15
C LYS A 115 2.04 -7.57 -13.83
N GLY A 116 0.96 -7.77 -13.08
CA GLY A 116 0.64 -9.07 -12.51
C GLY A 116 1.50 -9.42 -11.29
N ILE A 117 1.32 -10.63 -10.80
CA ILE A 117 2.06 -11.19 -9.67
C ILE A 117 2.71 -12.52 -10.08
N ASN A 118 3.95 -12.73 -9.64
CA ASN A 118 4.60 -14.01 -9.81
C ASN A 118 4.02 -15.04 -8.83
N ASN A 119 4.00 -16.29 -9.24
CA ASN A 119 3.49 -17.40 -8.41
C ASN A 119 4.50 -17.84 -7.34
N ILE A 120 4.96 -16.87 -6.53
CA ILE A 120 5.90 -17.10 -5.43
C ILE A 120 5.15 -17.72 -4.26
N PRO A 121 5.65 -18.77 -3.62
CA PRO A 121 5.00 -19.41 -2.47
C PRO A 121 4.59 -18.40 -1.39
N GLU A 122 3.45 -18.65 -0.77
CA GLU A 122 3.02 -17.88 0.39
C GLU A 122 4.02 -18.00 1.54
N GLY A 123 4.02 -17.01 2.44
CA GLY A 123 4.93 -17.03 3.58
C GLY A 123 4.55 -18.10 4.59
N ASN A 124 5.56 -18.65 5.29
CA ASN A 124 5.38 -19.59 6.37
C ASN A 124 5.86 -18.97 7.69
N GLU A 125 4.97 -18.89 8.68
CA GLU A 125 5.26 -18.21 9.95
C GLU A 125 6.38 -18.90 10.73
N ALA A 126 6.39 -20.23 10.79
CA ALA A 126 7.44 -20.97 11.48
C ALA A 126 8.83 -20.72 10.86
N ILE A 127 8.91 -20.68 9.52
CA ILE A 127 10.16 -20.36 8.81
C ILE A 127 10.57 -18.89 9.05
N ARG A 128 9.62 -17.96 9.11
CA ARG A 128 9.90 -16.55 9.43
C ARG A 128 10.46 -16.39 10.84
N GLU A 129 9.88 -17.09 11.82
CA GLU A 129 10.40 -17.07 13.18
C GLU A 129 11.80 -17.70 13.28
N GLU A 130 12.06 -18.77 12.54
CA GLU A 130 13.39 -19.37 12.44
C GLU A 130 14.40 -18.36 11.87
N LEU A 131 14.07 -17.75 10.71
CA LEU A 131 14.92 -16.74 10.08
C LEU A 131 15.11 -15.49 10.95
N GLN A 132 14.10 -15.09 11.71
CA GLN A 132 14.22 -13.98 12.66
C GLN A 132 15.20 -14.33 13.78
N ARG A 133 15.12 -15.54 14.36
CA ARG A 133 16.08 -16.01 15.35
C ARG A 133 17.52 -16.09 14.78
N GLU A 134 17.65 -16.54 13.54
CA GLU A 134 18.93 -16.53 12.85
C GLU A 134 19.46 -15.10 12.66
N LEU A 135 18.60 -14.16 12.26
CA LEU A 135 18.95 -12.73 12.11
C LEU A 135 19.44 -12.13 13.43
N ASP A 136 18.73 -12.42 14.53
CA ASP A 136 19.07 -11.90 15.86
C ASP A 136 20.40 -12.48 16.39
N ASN A 137 20.65 -13.77 16.14
CA ASN A 137 21.84 -14.47 16.64
C ASN A 137 23.08 -14.26 15.74
N ARG A 138 22.92 -14.24 14.42
CA ARG A 138 24.02 -14.27 13.45
C ARG A 138 24.26 -12.93 12.73
N GLY A 139 23.27 -12.02 12.82
CA GLY A 139 23.30 -10.72 12.16
C GLY A 139 22.96 -10.77 10.65
N VAL A 140 22.60 -9.61 10.10
CA VAL A 140 22.18 -9.46 8.70
C VAL A 140 23.26 -9.83 7.69
N ASP A 141 24.52 -9.62 8.03
CA ASP A 141 25.67 -9.90 7.14
C ASP A 141 25.79 -11.39 6.81
N LYS A 142 25.55 -12.24 7.79
CA LYS A 142 25.61 -13.71 7.58
C LYS A 142 24.45 -14.19 6.72
N LEU A 143 23.23 -13.69 6.98
CA LEU A 143 22.07 -14.02 6.14
C LEU A 143 22.24 -13.50 4.70
N PHE A 144 22.84 -12.33 4.53
CA PHE A 144 23.13 -11.82 3.19
C PHE A 144 24.18 -12.65 2.44
N ASN A 145 25.21 -13.17 3.14
CA ASN A 145 26.17 -14.07 2.53
C ASN A 145 25.52 -15.42 2.14
N GLU A 146 24.64 -15.95 2.97
CA GLU A 146 23.86 -17.14 2.65
C GLU A 146 22.96 -16.90 1.40
N LEU A 147 22.31 -15.73 1.31
CA LEU A 147 21.59 -15.34 0.10
C LEU A 147 22.49 -15.29 -1.12
N LYS A 148 23.73 -14.81 -1.01
CA LYS A 148 24.68 -14.78 -2.13
C LYS A 148 25.03 -16.18 -2.64
N GLU A 149 25.14 -17.15 -1.74
CA GLU A 149 25.44 -18.54 -2.11
C GLU A 149 24.22 -19.20 -2.77
N ILE A 150 23.04 -18.99 -2.21
CA ILE A 150 21.79 -19.60 -2.69
C ILE A 150 21.29 -18.92 -3.97
N ASP A 151 21.15 -17.59 -3.96
CA ASP A 151 20.59 -16.78 -5.06
C ASP A 151 21.47 -15.57 -5.37
N PRO A 152 22.60 -15.76 -6.06
CA PRO A 152 23.51 -14.67 -6.42
C PRO A 152 22.85 -13.56 -7.24
N GLU A 153 21.81 -13.88 -8.01
CA GLU A 153 21.09 -12.90 -8.85
C GLU A 153 20.25 -11.96 -8.00
N SER A 154 19.51 -12.48 -7.05
CA SER A 154 18.78 -11.64 -6.09
C SER A 154 19.74 -10.82 -5.22
N ALA A 155 20.87 -11.38 -4.80
CA ALA A 155 21.86 -10.69 -3.99
C ALA A 155 22.48 -9.47 -4.70
N LYS A 156 22.54 -9.44 -6.05
CA LYS A 156 23.01 -8.26 -6.82
C LYS A 156 22.04 -7.07 -6.71
N THR A 157 20.77 -7.31 -6.48
CA THR A 157 19.72 -6.28 -6.47
C THR A 157 19.26 -5.90 -5.07
N VAL A 158 19.41 -6.80 -4.08
CA VAL A 158 19.03 -6.60 -2.69
C VAL A 158 20.18 -5.89 -1.96
N LYS A 159 19.86 -4.80 -1.26
CA LYS A 159 20.86 -4.12 -0.42
C LYS A 159 21.26 -5.00 0.78
N LYS A 160 22.54 -4.99 1.13
CA LYS A 160 23.12 -5.79 2.23
C LYS A 160 22.36 -5.64 3.57
N ASN A 161 21.79 -4.47 3.84
CA ASN A 161 21.06 -4.19 5.07
C ASN A 161 19.53 -4.31 4.93
N ASP A 162 19.02 -4.78 3.79
CA ASP A 162 17.57 -4.97 3.57
C ASP A 162 17.12 -6.32 4.15
N LYS A 163 17.00 -6.34 5.48
CA LYS A 163 16.60 -7.53 6.24
C LYS A 163 15.36 -8.20 5.67
N GLN A 164 14.34 -7.42 5.31
CA GLN A 164 13.06 -7.94 4.85
C GLN A 164 13.19 -8.69 3.51
N ARG A 165 13.92 -8.12 2.55
CA ARG A 165 14.12 -8.78 1.25
C ARG A 165 15.06 -9.97 1.34
N ILE A 166 16.08 -9.91 2.19
CA ILE A 166 16.97 -11.04 2.46
C ILE A 166 16.16 -12.20 3.05
N MET A 167 15.44 -11.95 4.14
CA MET A 167 14.62 -12.98 4.80
C MET A 167 13.58 -13.56 3.83
N ARG A 168 12.90 -12.73 3.03
CA ARG A 168 11.92 -13.22 2.06
C ARG A 168 12.53 -14.13 1.01
N ALA A 169 13.72 -13.82 0.50
CA ALA A 169 14.38 -14.67 -0.48
C ALA A 169 14.80 -16.02 0.12
N LEU A 170 15.33 -16.01 1.34
CA LEU A 170 15.67 -17.24 2.06
C LEU A 170 14.43 -18.05 2.45
N GLU A 171 13.33 -17.39 2.88
CA GLU A 171 12.05 -18.03 3.16
C GLU A 171 11.51 -18.78 1.93
N VAL A 172 11.50 -18.12 0.76
CA VAL A 172 11.05 -18.75 -0.50
C VAL A 172 11.88 -19.98 -0.81
N PHE A 173 13.20 -19.91 -0.66
CA PHE A 173 14.07 -21.05 -0.88
C PHE A 173 13.81 -22.19 0.13
N LYS A 174 13.67 -21.87 1.41
CA LYS A 174 13.35 -22.88 2.45
C LYS A 174 12.01 -23.57 2.21
N ILE A 175 11.01 -22.87 1.66
CA ILE A 175 9.67 -23.44 1.36
C ILE A 175 9.68 -24.30 0.11
N SER A 176 10.31 -23.84 -0.97
CA SER A 176 10.13 -24.40 -2.30
C SER A 176 11.35 -25.13 -2.87
N GLY A 177 12.52 -24.94 -2.27
CA GLY A 177 13.79 -25.39 -2.85
C GLY A 177 14.22 -24.61 -4.11
N LYS A 178 13.44 -23.61 -4.57
CA LYS A 178 13.73 -22.77 -5.73
C LYS A 178 14.14 -21.37 -5.32
N LYS A 179 15.00 -20.73 -6.12
CA LYS A 179 15.43 -19.35 -5.90
C LYS A 179 14.29 -18.38 -6.19
N ILE A 180 14.21 -17.28 -5.44
CA ILE A 180 13.19 -16.26 -5.73
C ILE A 180 13.44 -15.58 -7.08
N SER A 181 14.70 -15.53 -7.55
CA SER A 181 15.03 -15.04 -8.89
C SER A 181 14.44 -15.89 -10.00
N ASP A 182 14.28 -17.21 -9.80
CA ASP A 182 13.72 -18.11 -10.81
C ASP A 182 12.23 -17.81 -11.00
N PHE A 183 11.46 -17.63 -9.89
CA PHE A 183 10.06 -17.23 -9.98
C PHE A 183 9.85 -15.87 -10.67
N LYS A 184 10.82 -14.95 -10.56
CA LYS A 184 10.74 -13.64 -11.24
C LYS A 184 10.99 -13.70 -12.74
N LYS A 185 11.57 -14.79 -13.24
CA LYS A 185 11.81 -15.04 -14.67
C LYS A 185 10.66 -15.78 -15.34
N GLU A 186 9.83 -16.45 -14.55
CA GLU A 186 8.63 -17.10 -15.07
C GLU A 186 7.66 -16.04 -15.61
N ASP A 187 6.92 -16.38 -16.65
CA ASP A 187 5.91 -15.49 -17.21
C ASP A 187 4.88 -15.12 -16.13
N THR A 188 4.63 -13.85 -15.99
CA THR A 188 3.70 -13.31 -15.03
C THR A 188 2.32 -13.26 -15.65
N GLU A 189 1.40 -14.06 -15.18
CA GLU A 189 0.00 -13.94 -15.58
C GLU A 189 -0.60 -12.66 -14.98
N ASN A 190 -1.17 -11.81 -15.83
CA ASN A 190 -1.84 -10.59 -15.38
C ASN A 190 -3.32 -10.63 -15.76
N ILE A 191 -4.17 -11.02 -14.81
CA ILE A 191 -5.64 -11.07 -15.01
C ILE A 191 -6.25 -9.69 -15.27
N PHE A 192 -5.53 -8.59 -15.03
CA PHE A 192 -5.99 -7.24 -15.34
C PHE A 192 -5.68 -6.80 -16.77
N GLU A 193 -4.99 -7.59 -17.59
CA GLU A 193 -4.72 -7.26 -19.01
C GLU A 193 -5.99 -7.14 -19.86
N GLU A 194 -7.09 -7.75 -19.43
CA GLU A 194 -8.39 -7.62 -20.10
C GLU A 194 -9.01 -6.22 -20.00
N PHE A 195 -8.50 -5.37 -19.08
CA PHE A 195 -9.02 -4.02 -18.84
C PHE A 195 -8.14 -2.95 -19.48
N GLU A 196 -8.76 -1.77 -19.70
CA GLU A 196 -8.07 -0.53 -20.05
C GLU A 196 -7.93 0.34 -18.81
N PHE A 197 -6.69 0.70 -18.47
CA PHE A 197 -6.41 1.56 -17.34
C PHE A 197 -6.35 3.04 -17.74
N ILE A 198 -7.12 3.88 -17.05
CA ILE A 198 -6.98 5.33 -17.06
C ILE A 198 -6.23 5.72 -15.79
N ASN A 199 -4.92 5.87 -15.91
CA ASN A 199 -4.04 6.13 -14.78
C ASN A 199 -3.91 7.63 -14.52
N LEU A 200 -4.42 8.10 -13.39
CA LEU A 200 -4.34 9.50 -12.94
C LEU A 200 -3.31 9.62 -11.82
N GLY A 201 -2.31 10.48 -12.01
CA GLY A 201 -1.25 10.70 -11.01
C GLY A 201 -1.40 12.06 -10.34
N ILE A 202 -1.35 12.11 -8.99
CA ILE A 202 -1.23 13.38 -8.26
C ILE A 202 0.24 13.59 -7.90
N PHE A 203 0.85 14.61 -8.49
CA PHE A 203 2.23 15.02 -8.22
C PHE A 203 2.22 16.41 -7.59
N PRO A 204 2.57 16.52 -6.29
CA PRO A 204 2.69 17.81 -5.63
C PRO A 204 3.75 18.68 -6.31
N SER A 205 3.36 19.83 -6.83
CA SER A 205 4.29 20.82 -7.40
C SER A 205 5.02 21.60 -6.30
N ASP A 206 4.33 21.91 -5.21
CA ASP A 206 4.84 22.65 -4.08
C ASP A 206 5.15 21.71 -2.88
N ARG A 207 6.43 21.64 -2.52
CA ARG A 207 6.91 20.82 -1.40
C ARG A 207 6.55 21.42 -0.04
N GLU A 208 6.49 22.73 0.07
CA GLU A 208 6.20 23.42 1.34
C GLU A 208 4.74 23.21 1.72
N ILE A 209 3.83 23.35 0.76
CA ILE A 209 2.41 23.05 0.94
C ILE A 209 2.22 21.60 1.38
N LEU A 210 2.91 20.66 0.74
CA LEU A 210 2.81 19.24 1.14
C LEU A 210 3.37 18.99 2.55
N GLN A 211 4.49 19.63 2.91
CA GLN A 211 5.06 19.50 4.24
C GLN A 211 4.15 20.08 5.33
N ALA A 212 3.55 21.25 5.08
CA ALA A 212 2.56 21.85 5.99
C ALA A 212 1.38 20.89 6.24
N ARG A 213 0.80 20.34 5.17
CA ARG A 213 -0.30 19.35 5.26
C ARG A 213 0.07 18.07 6.00
N ILE A 214 1.31 17.60 5.84
CA ILE A 214 1.80 16.44 6.59
C ILE A 214 1.83 16.77 8.07
N ARG A 215 2.35 17.94 8.48
CA ARG A 215 2.40 18.35 9.88
C ARG A 215 1.01 18.53 10.48
N GLU A 216 0.14 19.27 9.82
CA GLU A 216 -1.27 19.47 10.23
C GLU A 216 -1.95 18.11 10.50
N ARG A 217 -1.86 17.17 9.55
CA ARG A 217 -2.44 15.83 9.69
C ARG A 217 -1.85 15.06 10.88
N ILE A 218 -0.56 15.15 11.14
CA ILE A 218 0.08 14.45 12.25
C ILE A 218 -0.39 15.06 13.58
N VAL A 219 -0.46 16.38 13.69
CA VAL A 219 -1.02 17.07 14.87
C VAL A 219 -2.46 16.64 15.11
N GLU A 220 -3.30 16.58 14.06
CA GLU A 220 -4.66 16.06 14.16
C GLU A 220 -4.70 14.62 14.69
N MET A 221 -3.87 13.72 14.15
CA MET A 221 -3.78 12.32 14.60
C MET A 221 -3.38 12.21 16.07
N ILE A 222 -2.41 12.98 16.51
CA ILE A 222 -1.98 13.01 17.92
C ILE A 222 -3.13 13.48 18.82
N ASN A 223 -3.80 14.55 18.43
CA ASN A 223 -4.94 15.10 19.17
C ASN A 223 -6.15 14.16 19.19
N MET A 224 -6.37 13.38 18.15
CA MET A 224 -7.40 12.34 18.08
C MET A 224 -7.06 11.11 18.92
N GLY A 225 -5.84 10.98 19.44
CA GLY A 225 -5.43 9.90 20.32
C GLY A 225 -4.66 8.77 19.64
N LEU A 226 -3.76 9.09 18.72
CA LEU A 226 -2.89 8.10 18.01
C LEU A 226 -2.20 7.12 18.96
N ILE A 227 -1.61 7.63 20.08
CA ILE A 227 -0.94 6.77 21.06
C ILE A 227 -1.93 5.80 21.70
N ARG A 228 -3.11 6.29 22.05
CA ARG A 228 -4.17 5.46 22.66
C ARG A 228 -4.65 4.38 21.71
N GLU A 229 -4.90 4.73 20.44
CA GLU A 229 -5.27 3.74 19.41
C GLU A 229 -4.18 2.67 19.27
N ALA A 230 -2.90 3.06 19.21
CA ALA A 230 -1.79 2.12 19.15
C ALA A 230 -1.74 1.21 20.40
N GLN A 231 -1.97 1.76 21.61
CA GLN A 231 -2.05 0.98 22.85
C GLN A 231 -3.18 -0.05 22.83
N GLU A 232 -4.34 0.32 22.30
CA GLU A 232 -5.49 -0.60 22.18
C GLU A 232 -5.20 -1.71 21.18
N ILE A 233 -4.53 -1.40 20.06
CA ILE A 233 -4.20 -2.38 19.02
C ILE A 233 -3.17 -3.41 19.51
N ILE A 234 -2.09 -2.98 20.15
CA ILE A 234 -1.05 -3.92 20.63
C ILE A 234 -1.52 -4.83 21.77
N LYS A 235 -2.64 -4.51 22.42
CA LYS A 235 -3.27 -5.35 23.46
C LYS A 235 -4.21 -6.40 22.89
N LEU A 236 -4.43 -6.46 21.59
CA LEU A 236 -5.24 -7.50 20.97
C LEU A 236 -4.52 -8.85 21.12
N ASP A 237 -5.20 -9.83 21.69
CA ASP A 237 -4.61 -11.13 22.06
C ASP A 237 -4.00 -11.89 20.87
N ASN A 238 -4.55 -11.70 19.67
CA ASN A 238 -4.19 -12.47 18.48
C ASN A 238 -3.41 -11.64 17.44
N ILE A 239 -2.96 -10.42 17.76
CA ILE A 239 -2.15 -9.67 16.79
C ILE A 239 -0.68 -10.12 16.85
N ALA A 240 -0.12 -10.50 15.71
CA ALA A 240 1.29 -10.88 15.66
C ALA A 240 2.19 -9.67 15.99
N LYS A 241 3.20 -9.86 16.87
CA LYS A 241 4.14 -8.79 17.25
C LYS A 241 4.86 -8.16 16.05
N ASN A 242 5.07 -8.94 15.00
CA ASN A 242 5.70 -8.51 13.74
C ASN A 242 4.69 -8.10 12.67
N HIS A 243 3.43 -7.86 13.05
CA HIS A 243 2.37 -7.48 12.11
C HIS A 243 2.77 -6.27 11.25
N PRO A 244 2.64 -6.34 9.91
CA PRO A 244 3.13 -5.27 9.01
C PRO A 244 2.54 -3.89 9.32
N ALA A 245 1.26 -3.82 9.72
CA ALA A 245 0.60 -2.55 10.02
C ALA A 245 1.13 -1.89 11.31
N LEU A 246 1.62 -2.66 12.31
CA LEU A 246 2.27 -2.10 13.50
C LEU A 246 3.61 -1.43 13.15
N ASN A 247 4.27 -1.90 12.09
CA ASN A 247 5.51 -1.32 11.58
C ASN A 247 5.28 -0.18 10.56
N SER A 248 4.03 0.19 10.31
CA SER A 248 3.72 1.31 9.44
C SER A 248 3.99 2.65 10.13
N ILE A 249 4.15 3.68 9.31
CA ILE A 249 4.39 5.05 9.80
C ILE A 249 3.22 5.48 10.68
N ASN A 250 3.51 6.27 11.70
CA ASN A 250 2.69 6.74 12.79
C ASN A 250 2.48 5.66 13.87
N TYR A 251 2.11 4.43 13.52
CA TYR A 251 1.97 3.34 14.51
C TYR A 251 3.31 2.92 15.09
N LYS A 252 4.34 2.76 14.25
CA LYS A 252 5.68 2.43 14.72
C LYS A 252 6.20 3.46 15.71
N GLU A 253 6.06 4.74 15.40
CA GLU A 253 6.52 5.84 16.24
C GLU A 253 5.69 5.93 17.55
N ALA A 254 4.37 5.74 17.45
CA ALA A 254 3.50 5.70 18.65
C ALA A 254 3.87 4.51 19.57
N ILE A 255 4.21 3.34 19.00
CA ILE A 255 4.65 2.18 19.78
C ILE A 255 6.01 2.45 20.43
N GLN A 256 6.93 3.17 19.78
CA GLN A 256 8.18 3.59 20.40
C GLN A 256 7.94 4.49 21.62
N VAL A 257 6.94 5.39 21.57
CA VAL A 257 6.54 6.19 22.75
C VAL A 257 6.00 5.30 23.86
N ILE A 258 5.14 4.33 23.54
CA ILE A 258 4.55 3.39 24.50
C ILE A 258 5.64 2.57 25.20
N ASN A 259 6.68 2.17 24.48
CA ASN A 259 7.82 1.40 24.99
C ASN A 259 8.85 2.26 25.73
N GLY A 260 8.72 3.60 25.76
CA GLY A 260 9.72 4.50 26.34
C GLY A 260 10.99 4.69 25.49
N GLU A 261 10.96 4.29 24.24
CA GLU A 261 12.08 4.41 23.28
C GLU A 261 12.11 5.80 22.61
N LEU A 262 10.98 6.54 22.64
CA LEU A 262 10.82 7.87 22.07
C LEU A 262 10.06 8.75 23.07
N ASP A 263 10.51 10.00 23.27
CA ASP A 263 9.77 10.99 24.05
C ASP A 263 8.47 11.39 23.31
N ALA A 264 7.36 11.50 24.05
CA ALA A 264 6.07 11.89 23.47
C ALA A 264 6.13 13.28 22.78
N ASN A 265 6.96 14.19 23.29
CA ASN A 265 7.17 15.51 22.69
C ASN A 265 7.89 15.45 21.33
N GLU A 266 8.61 14.38 21.04
CA GLU A 266 9.31 14.16 19.77
C GLU A 266 8.46 13.43 18.73
N LEU A 267 7.29 12.89 19.11
CA LEU A 267 6.44 12.06 18.26
C LEU A 267 6.05 12.78 16.96
N GLU A 268 5.62 14.06 17.04
CA GLU A 268 5.22 14.84 15.87
C GLU A 268 6.34 14.92 14.84
N GLU A 269 7.53 15.34 15.25
CA GLU A 269 8.65 15.51 14.33
C GLU A 269 9.12 14.15 13.76
N LYS A 270 9.10 13.09 14.57
CA LYS A 270 9.47 11.74 14.14
C LYS A 270 8.51 11.21 13.09
N CYS A 271 7.20 11.35 13.30
CA CYS A 271 6.17 10.99 12.32
C CYS A 271 6.31 11.82 11.04
N ALA A 272 6.61 13.13 11.16
CA ALA A 272 6.81 14.01 10.02
C ALA A 272 8.03 13.58 9.18
N ILE A 273 9.14 13.24 9.80
CA ILE A 273 10.35 12.73 9.12
C ILE A 273 10.02 11.44 8.37
N SER A 274 9.39 10.47 9.04
CA SER A 274 9.03 9.17 8.46
C SER A 274 8.06 9.33 7.30
N THR A 275 7.06 10.22 7.43
CA THR A 275 6.09 10.51 6.37
C THR A 275 6.75 11.18 5.16
N ARG A 276 7.67 12.15 5.34
CA ARG A 276 8.44 12.74 4.24
C ARG A 276 9.28 11.70 3.49
N GLN A 277 9.85 10.75 4.22
CA GLN A 277 10.58 9.62 3.60
C GLN A 277 9.65 8.70 2.81
N LEU A 278 8.44 8.44 3.31
CA LEU A 278 7.42 7.68 2.57
C LEU A 278 7.05 8.39 1.28
N VAL A 279 6.72 9.68 1.34
CA VAL A 279 6.41 10.51 0.16
C VAL A 279 7.50 10.42 -0.89
N LYS A 280 8.78 10.56 -0.48
CA LYS A 280 9.92 10.44 -1.40
C LYS A 280 9.95 9.07 -2.08
N ARG A 281 9.70 7.99 -1.34
CA ARG A 281 9.63 6.63 -1.92
C ARG A 281 8.45 6.50 -2.87
N GLN A 282 7.26 7.00 -2.49
CA GLN A 282 6.06 6.95 -3.32
C GLN A 282 6.29 7.68 -4.65
N LEU A 283 6.80 8.91 -4.62
CA LEU A 283 7.11 9.68 -5.82
C LEU A 283 8.17 9.01 -6.71
N THR A 284 9.15 8.33 -6.11
CA THR A 284 10.15 7.56 -6.88
C THR A 284 9.50 6.40 -7.64
N TRP A 285 8.60 5.66 -7.00
CA TRP A 285 7.84 4.60 -7.65
C TRP A 285 6.91 5.14 -8.76
N MET A 286 6.18 6.22 -8.47
CA MET A 286 5.26 6.83 -9.43
C MET A 286 5.94 7.23 -10.73
N ARG A 287 7.20 7.66 -10.69
CA ARG A 287 7.96 7.99 -11.92
C ARG A 287 8.19 6.79 -12.85
N SER A 288 8.03 5.57 -12.36
CA SER A 288 8.13 4.35 -13.18
C SER A 288 6.79 3.90 -13.75
N PHE A 289 5.68 4.56 -13.41
CA PHE A 289 4.36 4.25 -13.94
C PHE A 289 4.01 5.13 -15.13
N ASN A 290 3.23 4.56 -16.06
CA ASN A 290 2.68 5.30 -17.18
C ASN A 290 1.34 5.93 -16.77
N PHE A 291 1.27 7.26 -16.76
CA PHE A 291 0.05 8.00 -16.46
C PHE A 291 -0.63 8.50 -17.72
N SER A 292 -1.96 8.36 -17.78
CA SER A 292 -2.80 9.00 -18.81
C SER A 292 -2.79 10.50 -18.65
N LYS A 293 -2.84 10.99 -17.40
CA LYS A 293 -2.69 12.40 -17.04
C LYS A 293 -2.18 12.58 -15.62
N THR A 294 -1.44 13.64 -15.40
CA THR A 294 -0.96 14.04 -14.06
C THR A 294 -1.59 15.36 -13.64
N PHE A 295 -1.80 15.50 -12.34
CA PHE A 295 -2.46 16.65 -11.72
C PHE A 295 -1.68 17.08 -10.48
N ASP A 296 -1.92 18.31 -10.02
CA ASP A 296 -1.44 18.77 -8.74
C ASP A 296 -2.42 18.44 -7.59
N ILE A 297 -2.04 18.78 -6.38
CA ILE A 297 -2.92 18.71 -5.21
C ILE A 297 -4.15 19.61 -5.44
N ASN A 298 -5.32 19.16 -4.97
CA ASN A 298 -6.61 19.89 -5.09
C ASN A 298 -7.22 19.97 -6.48
N SER A 299 -6.78 19.20 -7.44
CA SER A 299 -7.29 19.22 -8.82
C SER A 299 -8.56 18.37 -9.02
N ALA A 300 -9.44 18.25 -8.04
CA ALA A 300 -10.65 17.40 -8.14
C ALA A 300 -11.56 17.80 -9.32
N ILE A 301 -11.75 19.11 -9.57
CA ILE A 301 -12.57 19.64 -10.68
C ILE A 301 -11.89 19.38 -12.03
N GLU A 302 -10.57 19.51 -12.10
CA GLU A 302 -9.81 19.25 -13.33
C GLU A 302 -9.83 17.74 -13.68
N ILE A 303 -9.78 16.88 -12.67
CA ILE A 303 -9.91 15.42 -12.81
C ILE A 303 -11.34 15.09 -13.27
N GLU A 304 -12.38 15.70 -12.69
CA GLU A 304 -13.77 15.55 -13.12
C GLU A 304 -13.91 15.83 -14.60
N LYS A 305 -13.50 17.03 -15.05
CA LYS A 305 -13.57 17.43 -16.47
C LYS A 305 -12.81 16.47 -17.39
N TYR A 306 -11.61 16.04 -16.99
CA TYR A 306 -10.85 15.09 -17.78
C TYR A 306 -11.57 13.74 -17.92
N LEU A 307 -12.22 13.25 -16.86
CA LEU A 307 -12.95 11.99 -16.90
C LEU A 307 -14.25 12.11 -17.73
N GLU A 308 -14.92 13.27 -17.72
CA GLU A 308 -16.07 13.53 -18.61
C GLU A 308 -15.68 13.37 -20.09
N GLU A 309 -14.53 13.92 -20.48
CA GLU A 309 -14.03 13.82 -21.87
C GLU A 309 -13.56 12.40 -22.26
N GLN A 310 -13.08 11.59 -21.30
CA GLN A 310 -12.46 10.29 -21.60
C GLN A 310 -13.41 9.09 -21.45
N ILE A 311 -14.49 9.22 -20.67
CA ILE A 311 -15.31 8.09 -20.26
C ILE A 311 -16.78 8.31 -20.50
N PHE A 312 -17.25 9.52 -20.22
CA PHE A 312 -18.67 9.87 -20.22
C PHE A 312 -19.02 10.83 -21.36
#